data_311fd24a3a260194feb6e5c2cb1013f4
#
_entry.id   311fd24a3a260194feb6e5c2cb1013f4
#
_cell.length_a   1.000
_cell.length_b   1.000
_cell.length_c   1.000
_cell.angle_alpha   90.00
_cell.angle_beta   90.00
_cell.angle_gamma   90.00
#
_symmetry.space_group_name_H-M   'P 1'
#
loop_
_entity.id
_entity.type
_entity.pdbx_description
1 polymer ?
#
loop_
_entity_poly.entity_id
_entity_poly.type
_entity_poly.pdbx_seq_one_letter_code
_entity_poly.pdbx_strand_id
1 'polypeptide(L)'
;MKFLILGGGGVQGAASAYDLIGMQPQARVVLGEPDTDVLDPVLKWLDSDRVTGRQVDARDIDGLSRVITDEGCDVVISSVPWPISIPPLEAAIRAGADFIDYGLYQNREFDDRMPEFDARAKEAGVTVIPSCGVAPGMTNMLAAYGATNFDRVDKVRIYVGGIPEHPEPPLQYKAVWSLEGVWTQFFEQTRTVRDGELVEVDAGSGLEELEFPGTGPLEAAYTDGLGTLNQMYTDPIFEGVSEVFEKTIRHKGHYEKVMFLKDCGLLDTEPIAVNGSEIAPRHFLTTLLGPKLKMSEEERDMTVLRVRVLGSRGGIDGECVYDMVDYKDLEAGVLSMGRTTGYTGAILAPMVASDRIDAPGLVEPEKLGADRELFEEILGEYSRRNIEISKSEG
;
A
#
# COMPACT_ATOMS: atom_id res chain seq x y z
N MET A 1 -3.97 -24.13 3.41
CA MET A 1 -4.14 -22.88 2.68
C MET A 1 -3.02 -22.71 1.68
N LYS A 2 -3.35 -22.32 0.46
CA LYS A 2 -2.38 -22.07 -0.61
C LYS A 2 -2.58 -20.67 -1.19
N PHE A 3 -1.49 -19.92 -1.27
CA PHE A 3 -1.48 -18.53 -1.68
C PHE A 3 -0.71 -18.36 -2.98
N LEU A 4 -1.25 -17.58 -3.91
CA LEU A 4 -0.50 -17.10 -5.07
C LEU A 4 -0.11 -15.64 -4.81
N ILE A 5 1.18 -15.31 -4.89
CA ILE A 5 1.68 -13.95 -4.77
C ILE A 5 2.20 -13.50 -6.13
N LEU A 6 1.51 -12.58 -6.77
CA LEU A 6 1.94 -11.93 -8.00
C LEU A 6 2.90 -10.78 -7.68
N GLY A 7 3.96 -10.63 -8.44
CA GLY A 7 5.05 -9.72 -8.08
C GLY A 7 5.92 -10.27 -6.93
N GLY A 8 6.04 -11.60 -6.85
CA GLY A 8 6.73 -12.31 -5.77
C GLY A 8 8.23 -12.05 -5.67
N GLY A 9 8.85 -11.56 -6.76
CA GLY A 9 10.25 -11.12 -6.78
C GLY A 9 10.48 -9.70 -6.23
N GLY A 10 9.40 -8.93 -6.06
CA GLY A 10 9.44 -7.56 -5.53
C GLY A 10 9.51 -7.50 -4.01
N VAL A 11 9.81 -6.31 -3.47
CA VAL A 11 9.97 -6.07 -2.02
C VAL A 11 8.75 -6.51 -1.22
N GLN A 12 7.55 -6.08 -1.63
CA GLN A 12 6.31 -6.36 -0.90
C GLN A 12 5.88 -7.83 -1.06
N GLY A 13 5.96 -8.38 -2.29
CA GLY A 13 5.60 -9.78 -2.56
C GLY A 13 6.51 -10.78 -1.82
N ALA A 14 7.82 -10.54 -1.84
CA ALA A 14 8.78 -11.36 -1.11
C ALA A 14 8.57 -11.27 0.41
N ALA A 15 8.28 -10.08 0.94
CA ALA A 15 7.96 -9.89 2.36
C ALA A 15 6.67 -10.62 2.76
N SER A 16 5.63 -10.56 1.91
CA SER A 16 4.38 -11.32 2.13
C SER A 16 4.64 -12.83 2.21
N ALA A 17 5.47 -13.35 1.29
CA ALA A 17 5.84 -14.77 1.30
C ALA A 17 6.61 -15.16 2.57
N TYR A 18 7.58 -14.35 2.96
CA TYR A 18 8.36 -14.56 4.18
C TYR A 18 7.46 -14.65 5.42
N ASP A 19 6.57 -13.70 5.58
CA ASP A 19 5.65 -13.67 6.72
C ASP A 19 4.68 -14.87 6.72
N LEU A 20 4.07 -15.17 5.57
CA LEU A 20 3.14 -16.30 5.45
C LEU A 20 3.79 -17.62 5.85
N ILE A 21 5.00 -17.92 5.38
CA ILE A 21 5.66 -19.18 5.74
C ILE A 21 6.16 -19.17 7.19
N GLY A 22 6.53 -18.02 7.72
CA GLY A 22 6.97 -17.87 9.11
C GLY A 22 5.82 -17.99 10.11
N MET A 23 4.70 -17.34 9.83
CA MET A 23 3.58 -17.25 10.77
C MET A 23 2.52 -18.34 10.58
N GLN A 24 2.45 -18.96 9.40
CA GLN A 24 1.45 -19.98 9.05
C GLN A 24 2.13 -21.32 8.69
N PRO A 25 2.30 -22.25 9.65
CA PRO A 25 3.03 -23.51 9.42
C PRO A 25 2.46 -24.39 8.29
N GLN A 26 1.16 -24.25 8.00
CA GLN A 26 0.47 -25.03 6.95
C GLN A 26 0.36 -24.28 5.62
N ALA A 27 0.85 -23.02 5.54
CA ALA A 27 0.79 -22.26 4.31
C ALA A 27 1.71 -22.84 3.23
N ARG A 28 1.22 -22.86 2.00
CA ARG A 28 2.00 -23.06 0.78
C ARG A 28 1.90 -21.81 -0.07
N VAL A 29 3.00 -21.39 -0.65
CA VAL A 29 3.07 -20.14 -1.42
C VAL A 29 3.58 -20.43 -2.83
N VAL A 30 2.91 -19.88 -3.81
CA VAL A 30 3.36 -19.84 -5.21
C VAL A 30 3.73 -18.40 -5.52
N LEU A 31 4.98 -18.14 -5.93
CA LEU A 31 5.43 -16.83 -6.38
C LEU A 31 5.28 -16.73 -7.89
N GLY A 32 4.52 -15.76 -8.37
CA GLY A 32 4.27 -15.52 -9.79
C GLY A 32 5.04 -14.32 -10.32
N GLU A 33 5.81 -14.52 -11.41
CA GLU A 33 6.54 -13.48 -12.15
C GLU A 33 6.57 -13.79 -13.64
N PRO A 34 6.60 -12.77 -14.52
CA PRO A 34 6.76 -13.01 -15.96
C PRO A 34 8.14 -13.55 -16.32
N ASP A 35 9.15 -13.18 -15.55
CA ASP A 35 10.52 -13.69 -15.63
C ASP A 35 10.87 -14.40 -14.33
N THR A 36 11.04 -15.71 -14.38
CA THR A 36 11.31 -16.54 -13.19
C THR A 36 12.73 -16.34 -12.62
N ASP A 37 13.67 -15.80 -13.39
CA ASP A 37 15.03 -15.56 -12.93
C ASP A 37 15.07 -14.56 -11.75
N VAL A 38 14.08 -13.65 -11.69
CA VAL A 38 13.95 -12.70 -10.57
C VAL A 38 13.48 -13.37 -9.28
N LEU A 39 12.92 -14.59 -9.35
CA LEU A 39 12.50 -15.36 -8.18
C LEU A 39 13.66 -16.13 -7.52
N ASP A 40 14.73 -16.45 -8.24
CA ASP A 40 15.82 -17.26 -7.71
C ASP A 40 16.42 -16.71 -6.41
N PRO A 41 16.74 -15.40 -6.31
CA PRO A 41 17.24 -14.84 -5.05
C PRO A 41 16.23 -14.96 -3.90
N VAL A 42 14.93 -14.77 -4.19
CA VAL A 42 13.85 -14.84 -3.20
C VAL A 42 13.64 -16.27 -2.72
N LEU A 43 13.59 -17.24 -3.63
CA LEU A 43 13.44 -18.65 -3.30
C LEU A 43 14.63 -19.16 -2.47
N LYS A 44 15.84 -18.72 -2.81
CA LYS A 44 17.05 -19.03 -2.06
C LYS A 44 17.04 -18.40 -0.68
N TRP A 45 16.56 -17.16 -0.55
CA TRP A 45 16.46 -16.46 0.74
C TRP A 45 15.42 -17.10 1.66
N LEU A 46 14.24 -17.47 1.11
CA LEU A 46 13.18 -18.12 1.87
C LEU A 46 13.53 -19.54 2.32
N ASP A 47 14.39 -20.24 1.58
CA ASP A 47 14.90 -21.61 1.84
C ASP A 47 13.82 -22.58 2.36
N SER A 48 12.69 -22.67 1.66
CA SER A 48 11.52 -23.43 2.10
C SER A 48 10.90 -24.27 0.99
N ASP A 49 10.65 -25.55 1.26
CA ASP A 49 9.93 -26.48 0.38
C ASP A 49 8.43 -26.16 0.22
N ARG A 50 7.94 -25.21 1.02
CA ARG A 50 6.57 -24.70 0.96
C ARG A 50 6.39 -23.57 -0.04
N VAL A 51 7.49 -23.06 -0.63
CA VAL A 51 7.47 -21.97 -1.61
C VAL A 51 7.94 -22.48 -2.98
N THR A 52 7.20 -22.14 -4.02
CA THR A 52 7.54 -22.47 -5.41
C THR A 52 7.41 -21.27 -6.31
N GLY A 53 8.21 -21.20 -7.38
CA GLY A 53 8.09 -20.19 -8.42
C GLY A 53 7.25 -20.66 -9.62
N ARG A 54 6.53 -19.72 -10.24
CA ARG A 54 5.78 -19.94 -11.49
C ARG A 54 5.96 -18.77 -12.44
N GLN A 55 6.14 -19.09 -13.72
CA GLN A 55 6.07 -18.07 -14.75
C GLN A 55 4.61 -17.70 -14.99
N VAL A 56 4.28 -16.43 -14.74
CA VAL A 56 2.93 -15.87 -14.88
C VAL A 56 3.01 -14.45 -15.41
N ASP A 57 2.30 -14.17 -16.50
CA ASP A 57 2.05 -12.79 -16.91
C ASP A 57 0.73 -12.33 -16.28
N ALA A 58 0.81 -11.37 -15.38
CA ALA A 58 -0.35 -10.80 -14.68
C ALA A 58 -1.39 -10.16 -15.64
N ARG A 59 -1.01 -9.84 -16.87
CA ARG A 59 -1.89 -9.28 -17.92
C ARG A 59 -2.69 -10.35 -18.66
N ASP A 60 -2.26 -11.61 -18.61
CA ASP A 60 -2.96 -12.74 -19.26
C ASP A 60 -4.01 -13.35 -18.31
N ILE A 61 -5.23 -12.79 -18.35
CA ILE A 61 -6.34 -13.21 -17.49
C ILE A 61 -6.62 -14.72 -17.62
N ASP A 62 -6.62 -15.26 -18.85
CA ASP A 62 -6.93 -16.67 -19.10
C ASP A 62 -5.82 -17.59 -18.58
N GLY A 63 -4.57 -17.22 -18.82
CA GLY A 63 -3.41 -17.93 -18.30
C GLY A 63 -3.34 -17.91 -16.78
N LEU A 64 -3.53 -16.73 -16.19
CA LEU A 64 -3.50 -16.53 -14.74
C LEU A 64 -4.64 -17.30 -14.04
N SER A 65 -5.87 -17.24 -14.58
CA SER A 65 -7.01 -17.98 -14.02
C SER A 65 -6.77 -19.49 -14.04
N ARG A 66 -6.13 -20.01 -15.11
CA ARG A 66 -5.72 -21.44 -15.15
C ARG A 66 -4.68 -21.76 -14.08
N VAL A 67 -3.66 -20.91 -13.91
CA VAL A 67 -2.63 -21.14 -12.87
C VAL A 67 -3.26 -21.16 -11.48
N ILE A 68 -4.16 -20.21 -11.16
CA ILE A 68 -4.87 -20.18 -9.87
C ILE A 68 -5.64 -21.49 -9.64
N THR A 69 -6.37 -21.96 -10.65
CA THR A 69 -7.18 -23.18 -10.57
C THR A 69 -6.30 -24.44 -10.49
N ASP A 70 -5.29 -24.56 -11.34
CA ASP A 70 -4.41 -25.76 -11.41
C ASP A 70 -3.57 -25.90 -10.13
N GLU A 71 -3.15 -24.79 -9.56
CA GLU A 71 -2.43 -24.77 -8.27
C GLU A 71 -3.39 -24.97 -7.08
N GLY A 72 -4.69 -24.72 -7.26
CA GLY A 72 -5.67 -24.76 -6.17
C GLY A 72 -5.38 -23.68 -5.12
N CYS A 73 -5.19 -22.44 -5.56
CA CYS A 73 -4.92 -21.33 -4.66
C CYS A 73 -6.22 -20.85 -4.00
N ASP A 74 -6.19 -20.70 -2.68
CA ASP A 74 -7.32 -20.17 -1.91
C ASP A 74 -7.40 -18.64 -2.06
N VAL A 75 -6.24 -17.96 -1.98
CA VAL A 75 -6.15 -16.49 -2.05
C VAL A 75 -5.03 -16.06 -3.01
N VAL A 76 -5.28 -15.01 -3.78
CA VAL A 76 -4.29 -14.30 -4.58
C VAL A 76 -3.92 -13.00 -3.88
N ILE A 77 -2.63 -12.78 -3.62
CA ILE A 77 -2.07 -11.49 -3.18
C ILE A 77 -1.41 -10.84 -4.38
N SER A 78 -1.90 -9.68 -4.78
CA SER A 78 -1.39 -8.94 -5.94
C SER A 78 -0.49 -7.80 -5.50
N SER A 79 0.80 -7.92 -5.82
CA SER A 79 1.84 -6.92 -5.59
C SER A 79 2.39 -6.39 -6.92
N VAL A 80 1.53 -6.31 -7.94
CA VAL A 80 1.90 -5.79 -9.26
C VAL A 80 1.72 -4.28 -9.34
N PRO A 81 2.42 -3.59 -10.27
CA PRO A 81 2.22 -2.16 -10.51
C PRO A 81 0.78 -1.83 -10.89
N TRP A 82 0.27 -0.70 -10.42
CA TRP A 82 -1.11 -0.25 -10.62
C TRP A 82 -1.63 -0.28 -12.08
N PRO A 83 -0.84 -0.01 -13.14
CA PRO A 83 -1.36 -0.04 -14.50
C PRO A 83 -1.82 -1.43 -14.96
N ILE A 84 -1.38 -2.48 -14.28
CA ILE A 84 -1.74 -3.87 -14.59
C ILE A 84 -2.45 -4.56 -13.41
N SER A 85 -3.10 -3.81 -12.52
CA SER A 85 -3.72 -4.35 -11.30
C SER A 85 -5.11 -4.98 -11.53
N ILE A 86 -5.84 -4.56 -12.57
CA ILE A 86 -7.20 -5.08 -12.88
C ILE A 86 -7.19 -6.53 -13.39
N PRO A 87 -6.34 -6.93 -14.36
CA PRO A 87 -6.35 -8.31 -14.85
C PRO A 87 -6.19 -9.39 -13.77
N PRO A 88 -5.31 -9.25 -12.74
CA PRO A 88 -5.25 -10.17 -11.61
C PRO A 88 -6.56 -10.32 -10.84
N LEU A 89 -7.25 -9.21 -10.57
CA LEU A 89 -8.57 -9.23 -9.93
C LEU A 89 -9.59 -10.01 -10.76
N GLU A 90 -9.66 -9.75 -12.07
CA GLU A 90 -10.56 -10.47 -12.97
C GLU A 90 -10.25 -11.97 -13.03
N ALA A 91 -8.96 -12.32 -13.05
CA ALA A 91 -8.54 -13.74 -13.07
C ALA A 91 -8.88 -14.46 -11.76
N ALA A 92 -8.71 -13.81 -10.61
CA ALA A 92 -9.05 -14.36 -9.29
C ALA A 92 -10.56 -14.58 -9.15
N ILE A 93 -11.39 -13.59 -9.48
CA ILE A 93 -12.85 -13.71 -9.47
C ILE A 93 -13.29 -14.89 -10.39
N ARG A 94 -12.74 -15.00 -11.59
CA ARG A 94 -13.06 -16.08 -12.54
C ARG A 94 -12.66 -17.46 -12.01
N ALA A 95 -11.54 -17.55 -11.30
CA ALA A 95 -11.04 -18.78 -10.74
C ALA A 95 -11.73 -19.19 -9.42
N GLY A 96 -12.53 -18.29 -8.82
CA GLY A 96 -13.17 -18.49 -7.52
C GLY A 96 -12.18 -18.44 -6.36
N ALA A 97 -11.11 -17.68 -6.49
CA ALA A 97 -10.12 -17.43 -5.43
C ALA A 97 -10.30 -16.04 -4.83
N ASP A 98 -10.14 -15.92 -3.52
CA ASP A 98 -10.16 -14.64 -2.84
C ASP A 98 -8.98 -13.75 -3.29
N PHE A 99 -9.11 -12.44 -3.12
CA PHE A 99 -8.15 -11.50 -3.68
C PHE A 99 -7.79 -10.37 -2.73
N ILE A 100 -6.49 -10.10 -2.57
CA ILE A 100 -5.95 -8.97 -1.82
C ILE A 100 -4.94 -8.26 -2.72
N ASP A 101 -4.92 -6.93 -2.71
CA ASP A 101 -4.10 -6.13 -3.60
C ASP A 101 -3.45 -4.93 -2.90
N TYR A 102 -2.33 -4.44 -3.44
CA TYR A 102 -1.63 -3.27 -2.91
C TYR A 102 -1.70 -2.04 -3.83
N GLY A 103 -2.15 -2.18 -5.07
CA GLY A 103 -1.99 -1.16 -6.11
C GLY A 103 -3.27 -0.63 -6.77
N LEU A 104 -4.43 -1.21 -6.54
CA LEU A 104 -5.69 -0.83 -7.19
C LEU A 104 -6.10 0.63 -6.95
N TYR A 105 -5.71 1.22 -5.81
CA TYR A 105 -6.08 2.59 -5.41
C TYR A 105 -5.68 3.68 -6.41
N GLN A 106 -4.65 3.44 -7.21
CA GLN A 106 -4.20 4.38 -8.24
C GLN A 106 -4.92 4.17 -9.59
N ASN A 107 -5.73 3.12 -9.70
CA ASN A 107 -6.38 2.76 -10.95
C ASN A 107 -7.79 3.34 -11.02
N ARG A 108 -7.95 4.49 -11.69
CA ARG A 108 -9.26 5.16 -11.83
C ARG A 108 -10.30 4.30 -12.55
N GLU A 109 -9.88 3.42 -13.47
CA GLU A 109 -10.79 2.46 -14.09
C GLU A 109 -11.38 1.49 -13.05
N PHE A 110 -10.58 1.10 -12.05
CA PHE A 110 -11.09 0.30 -10.93
C PHE A 110 -12.14 1.08 -10.13
N ASP A 111 -11.87 2.34 -9.79
CA ASP A 111 -12.82 3.18 -9.05
C ASP A 111 -14.18 3.28 -9.79
N ASP A 112 -14.16 3.51 -11.09
CA ASP A 112 -15.37 3.62 -11.91
C ASP A 112 -16.14 2.30 -12.02
N ARG A 113 -15.45 1.16 -11.91
CA ARG A 113 -15.99 -0.19 -12.05
C ARG A 113 -16.20 -0.94 -10.73
N MET A 114 -15.95 -0.31 -9.58
CA MET A 114 -16.12 -0.97 -8.28
C MET A 114 -17.48 -1.68 -8.12
N PRO A 115 -18.65 -1.07 -8.51
CA PRO A 115 -19.95 -1.76 -8.40
C PRO A 115 -20.04 -3.01 -9.27
N GLU A 116 -19.39 -3.02 -10.45
CA GLU A 116 -19.33 -4.20 -11.33
C GLU A 116 -18.50 -5.30 -10.69
N PHE A 117 -17.31 -4.97 -10.18
CA PHE A 117 -16.44 -5.95 -9.53
C PHE A 117 -17.06 -6.52 -8.25
N ASP A 118 -17.73 -5.66 -7.46
CA ASP A 118 -18.45 -6.10 -6.27
C ASP A 118 -19.55 -7.12 -6.61
N ALA A 119 -20.36 -6.84 -7.63
CA ALA A 119 -21.41 -7.76 -8.07
C ALA A 119 -20.85 -9.10 -8.56
N ARG A 120 -19.77 -9.08 -9.36
CA ARG A 120 -19.12 -10.27 -9.89
C ARG A 120 -18.45 -11.11 -8.80
N ALA A 121 -17.81 -10.45 -7.85
CA ALA A 121 -17.18 -11.12 -6.70
C ALA A 121 -18.25 -11.79 -5.81
N LYS A 122 -19.37 -11.13 -5.55
CA LYS A 122 -20.54 -11.71 -4.84
C LYS A 122 -21.11 -12.93 -5.57
N GLU A 123 -21.28 -12.84 -6.89
CA GLU A 123 -21.77 -13.97 -7.69
C GLU A 123 -20.80 -15.17 -7.65
N ALA A 124 -19.50 -14.90 -7.64
CA ALA A 124 -18.47 -15.93 -7.56
C ALA A 124 -18.24 -16.49 -6.13
N GLY A 125 -18.81 -15.83 -5.11
CA GLY A 125 -18.60 -16.18 -3.70
C GLY A 125 -17.19 -15.86 -3.22
N VAL A 126 -16.54 -14.82 -3.76
CA VAL A 126 -15.14 -14.42 -3.50
C VAL A 126 -15.10 -13.15 -2.70
N THR A 127 -14.21 -13.08 -1.71
CA THR A 127 -13.88 -11.87 -0.95
C THR A 127 -12.74 -11.13 -1.66
N VAL A 128 -12.91 -9.84 -1.92
CA VAL A 128 -11.91 -8.96 -2.53
C VAL A 128 -11.58 -7.81 -1.59
N ILE A 129 -10.32 -7.73 -1.13
CA ILE A 129 -9.83 -6.62 -0.31
C ILE A 129 -8.89 -5.77 -1.17
N PRO A 130 -9.38 -4.66 -1.76
CA PRO A 130 -8.58 -3.82 -2.63
C PRO A 130 -7.66 -2.90 -1.82
N SER A 131 -6.53 -2.53 -2.40
CA SER A 131 -5.67 -1.43 -1.90
C SER A 131 -5.25 -1.61 -0.43
N CYS A 132 -4.82 -2.81 -0.05
CA CYS A 132 -4.62 -3.17 1.35
C CYS A 132 -3.13 -3.41 1.71
N GLY A 133 -2.33 -2.33 1.60
CA GLY A 133 -0.95 -2.26 2.07
C GLY A 133 -0.81 -1.49 3.39
N VAL A 134 0.25 -0.69 3.51
CA VAL A 134 0.42 0.23 4.65
C VAL A 134 -0.44 1.48 4.47
N ALA A 135 -0.39 2.08 3.28
CA ALA A 135 -1.20 3.23 2.87
C ALA A 135 -1.36 3.23 1.34
N PRO A 136 -2.58 3.04 0.88
CA PRO A 136 -3.78 2.69 1.63
C PRO A 136 -3.73 1.28 2.24
N GLY A 137 -4.63 1.02 3.19
CA GLY A 137 -4.80 -0.26 3.86
C GLY A 137 -4.76 -0.12 5.38
N MET A 138 -3.60 -0.33 6.01
CA MET A 138 -3.44 -0.14 7.46
C MET A 138 -3.92 1.25 7.92
N THR A 139 -3.57 2.31 7.19
CA THR A 139 -4.03 3.68 7.50
C THR A 139 -5.53 3.84 7.44
N ASN A 140 -6.18 3.20 6.47
CA ASN A 140 -7.64 3.24 6.30
C ASN A 140 -8.35 2.49 7.42
N MET A 141 -7.85 1.30 7.77
CA MET A 141 -8.35 0.54 8.93
C MET A 141 -8.20 1.34 10.23
N LEU A 142 -7.05 2.01 10.45
CA LEU A 142 -6.83 2.86 11.62
C LEU A 142 -7.76 4.07 11.65
N ALA A 143 -8.02 4.69 10.50
CA ALA A 143 -8.95 5.81 10.38
C ALA A 143 -10.38 5.38 10.78
N ALA A 144 -10.86 4.25 10.25
CA ALA A 144 -12.17 3.73 10.59
C ALA A 144 -12.27 3.27 12.05
N TYR A 145 -11.25 2.58 12.55
CA TYR A 145 -11.18 2.20 13.96
C TYR A 145 -11.20 3.42 14.90
N GLY A 146 -10.44 4.46 14.54
CA GLY A 146 -10.45 5.74 15.25
C GLY A 146 -11.83 6.40 15.23
N ALA A 147 -12.51 6.36 14.08
CA ALA A 147 -13.85 6.91 13.92
C ALA A 147 -14.88 6.26 14.84
N THR A 148 -14.74 4.96 15.17
CA THR A 148 -15.64 4.27 16.12
C THR A 148 -15.62 4.84 17.54
N ASN A 149 -14.69 5.72 17.89
CA ASN A 149 -14.63 6.36 19.20
C ASN A 149 -15.54 7.60 19.29
N PHE A 150 -16.10 8.09 18.17
CA PHE A 150 -16.88 9.31 18.07
C PHE A 150 -18.31 9.05 17.62
N ASP A 151 -19.23 9.93 18.04
CA ASP A 151 -20.60 9.96 17.51
C ASP A 151 -20.67 10.70 16.17
N ARG A 152 -19.69 11.60 15.94
CA ARG A 152 -19.48 12.34 14.71
C ARG A 152 -17.99 12.51 14.45
N VAL A 153 -17.56 12.20 13.25
CA VAL A 153 -16.19 12.46 12.78
C VAL A 153 -16.16 13.78 12.02
N ASP A 154 -15.25 14.65 12.37
CA ASP A 154 -15.07 15.94 11.69
C ASP A 154 -13.90 15.91 10.70
N LYS A 155 -12.78 15.23 11.06
CA LYS A 155 -11.58 15.21 10.24
C LYS A 155 -10.83 13.89 10.35
N VAL A 156 -10.24 13.47 9.21
CA VAL A 156 -9.30 12.35 9.14
C VAL A 156 -8.03 12.84 8.45
N ARG A 157 -6.88 12.69 9.11
CA ARG A 157 -5.58 13.14 8.62
C ARG A 157 -4.59 11.99 8.64
N ILE A 158 -4.12 11.60 7.48
CA ILE A 158 -3.18 10.50 7.30
C ILE A 158 -1.83 11.07 6.87
N TYR A 159 -0.79 10.68 7.56
CA TYR A 159 0.60 10.94 7.22
C TYR A 159 1.35 9.63 7.21
N VAL A 160 2.05 9.33 6.12
CA VAL A 160 2.78 8.07 6.00
C VAL A 160 3.98 8.24 5.07
N GLY A 161 5.07 7.54 5.33
CA GLY A 161 6.21 7.55 4.42
C GLY A 161 7.19 6.43 4.71
N GLY A 162 7.65 5.79 3.63
CA GLY A 162 8.83 4.93 3.66
C GLY A 162 10.06 5.76 3.25
N ILE A 163 11.03 5.85 4.13
CA ILE A 163 12.20 6.71 3.97
C ILE A 163 13.46 5.99 4.48
N PRO A 164 14.67 6.35 3.98
CA PRO A 164 15.89 5.83 4.58
C PRO A 164 16.03 6.30 6.02
N GLU A 165 16.56 5.48 6.92
CA GLU A 165 16.85 5.90 8.30
C GLU A 165 17.84 7.08 8.31
N HIS A 166 18.80 7.08 7.40
CA HIS A 166 19.79 8.14 7.25
C HIS A 166 19.63 8.81 5.88
N PRO A 167 19.16 10.09 5.85
CA PRO A 167 18.96 10.80 4.59
C PRO A 167 20.30 11.20 3.94
N GLU A 168 20.49 10.87 2.67
CA GLU A 168 21.68 11.20 1.89
C GLU A 168 21.35 11.97 0.61
N PRO A 169 22.29 12.84 0.13
CA PRO A 169 22.17 13.43 -1.18
C PRO A 169 22.12 12.35 -2.29
N PRO A 170 21.48 12.63 -3.45
CA PRO A 170 21.03 13.95 -3.89
C PRO A 170 19.66 14.38 -3.36
N LEU A 171 18.74 13.44 -3.01
CA LEU A 171 17.33 13.73 -2.75
C LEU A 171 16.92 13.53 -1.29
N GLN A 172 17.83 13.21 -0.37
CA GLN A 172 17.50 12.75 0.99
C GLN A 172 16.53 11.57 0.97
N TYR A 173 16.64 10.74 -0.06
CA TYR A 173 15.73 9.63 -0.31
C TYR A 173 16.47 8.42 -0.89
N LYS A 174 16.02 7.24 -0.50
CA LYS A 174 16.34 5.97 -1.14
C LYS A 174 15.04 5.27 -1.52
N ALA A 175 15.02 4.61 -2.66
CA ALA A 175 13.85 3.90 -3.12
C ALA A 175 13.65 2.62 -2.32
N VAL A 176 12.62 2.59 -1.51
CA VAL A 176 12.19 1.44 -0.70
C VAL A 176 11.07 0.65 -1.40
N TRP A 177 10.64 1.12 -2.55
CA TRP A 177 9.68 0.50 -3.46
C TRP A 177 9.92 0.99 -4.90
N SER A 178 8.96 0.84 -5.81
CA SER A 178 9.11 1.24 -7.21
C SER A 178 9.48 2.71 -7.37
N LEU A 179 10.66 3.01 -7.96
CA LEU A 179 11.09 4.39 -8.23
C LEU A 179 10.15 5.10 -9.22
N GLU A 180 9.60 4.39 -10.19
CA GLU A 180 8.60 4.95 -11.11
C GLU A 180 7.33 5.37 -10.35
N GLY A 181 6.87 4.53 -9.42
CA GLY A 181 5.77 4.88 -8.53
C GLY A 181 6.06 6.11 -7.67
N VAL A 182 7.31 6.28 -7.21
CA VAL A 182 7.71 7.49 -6.47
C VAL A 182 7.55 8.74 -7.32
N TRP A 183 7.99 8.71 -8.60
CA TRP A 183 7.83 9.86 -9.48
C TRP A 183 6.35 10.18 -9.77
N THR A 184 5.52 9.16 -9.94
CA THR A 184 4.09 9.32 -10.20
C THR A 184 3.39 10.10 -9.12
N GLN A 185 3.79 9.94 -7.84
CA GLN A 185 3.24 10.69 -6.71
C GLN A 185 3.35 12.23 -6.85
N PHE A 186 4.21 12.76 -7.71
CA PHE A 186 4.40 14.19 -7.90
C PHE A 186 3.71 14.75 -9.14
N PHE A 187 3.08 13.90 -9.94
CA PHE A 187 2.51 14.30 -11.23
C PHE A 187 1.00 14.37 -11.26
N GLU A 188 0.36 13.47 -10.52
CA GLU A 188 -1.08 13.34 -10.57
C GLU A 188 -1.75 14.32 -9.62
N GLN A 189 -3.00 14.70 -9.95
CA GLN A 189 -3.83 15.43 -9.01
C GLN A 189 -4.18 14.50 -7.85
N THR A 190 -4.03 15.00 -6.65
CA THR A 190 -4.31 14.28 -5.41
C THR A 190 -5.75 14.53 -4.98
N ARG A 191 -6.48 13.46 -4.68
CA ARG A 191 -7.84 13.54 -4.16
C ARG A 191 -7.82 13.78 -2.66
N THR A 192 -8.67 14.69 -2.18
CA THR A 192 -8.83 15.00 -0.77
C THR A 192 -10.26 15.50 -0.50
N VAL A 193 -10.74 15.38 0.72
CA VAL A 193 -12.02 15.98 1.12
C VAL A 193 -11.76 17.32 1.81
N ARG A 194 -12.41 18.38 1.32
CA ARG A 194 -12.39 19.73 1.92
C ARG A 194 -13.80 20.26 2.00
N ASP A 195 -14.16 20.80 3.16
CA ASP A 195 -15.50 21.33 3.42
C ASP A 195 -16.63 20.32 3.07
N GLY A 196 -16.35 19.02 3.25
CA GLY A 196 -17.28 17.93 2.99
C GLY A 196 -17.40 17.51 1.51
N GLU A 197 -16.56 18.04 0.63
CA GLU A 197 -16.57 17.74 -0.80
C GLU A 197 -15.24 17.12 -1.23
N LEU A 198 -15.31 16.11 -2.12
CA LEU A 198 -14.13 15.54 -2.76
C LEU A 198 -13.58 16.54 -3.78
N VAL A 199 -12.33 16.94 -3.58
CA VAL A 199 -11.64 17.90 -4.45
C VAL A 199 -10.28 17.37 -4.87
N GLU A 200 -9.78 17.85 -6.00
CA GLU A 200 -8.41 17.59 -6.46
C GLU A 200 -7.49 18.75 -6.07
N VAL A 201 -6.29 18.41 -5.60
CA VAL A 201 -5.22 19.36 -5.26
C VAL A 201 -3.92 18.94 -5.93
N ASP A 202 -3.01 19.88 -6.15
CA ASP A 202 -1.72 19.56 -6.77
C ASP A 202 -0.88 18.68 -5.84
N ALA A 203 -0.39 17.56 -6.37
CA ALA A 203 0.55 16.70 -5.68
C ALA A 203 1.84 17.47 -5.32
N GLY A 204 2.34 17.26 -4.11
CA GLY A 204 3.47 17.98 -3.55
C GLY A 204 3.09 19.34 -2.93
N SER A 205 1.83 19.79 -3.03
CA SER A 205 1.35 21.00 -2.38
C SER A 205 1.03 20.77 -0.89
N GLY A 206 0.76 21.86 -0.16
CA GLY A 206 0.38 21.80 1.25
C GLY A 206 1.49 21.28 2.17
N LEU A 207 2.74 21.61 1.85
CA LEU A 207 3.91 21.20 2.62
C LEU A 207 3.81 21.67 4.08
N GLU A 208 4.07 20.76 5.00
CA GLU A 208 4.17 21.04 6.44
C GLU A 208 5.30 20.24 7.08
N GLU A 209 5.83 20.74 8.19
CA GLU A 209 6.86 20.05 8.96
C GLU A 209 6.21 19.15 10.01
N LEU A 210 6.82 17.96 10.22
CA LEU A 210 6.36 16.97 11.18
C LEU A 210 7.51 16.53 12.07
N GLU A 211 7.16 16.15 13.29
CA GLU A 211 8.09 15.57 14.24
C GLU A 211 7.60 14.21 14.72
N PHE A 212 8.53 13.25 14.74
CA PHE A 212 8.35 11.94 15.34
C PHE A 212 9.57 11.62 16.21
N PRO A 213 9.41 10.90 17.32
CA PRO A 213 10.54 10.53 18.17
C PRO A 213 11.60 9.75 17.39
N GLY A 214 12.83 10.24 17.41
CA GLY A 214 13.99 9.52 16.85
C GLY A 214 14.19 9.62 15.33
N THR A 215 13.32 10.32 14.58
CA THR A 215 13.40 10.34 13.12
C THR A 215 14.14 11.54 12.50
N GLY A 216 14.46 12.56 13.30
CA GLY A 216 14.93 13.86 12.79
C GLY A 216 13.80 14.68 12.16
N PRO A 217 14.14 15.81 11.50
CA PRO A 217 13.15 16.70 10.90
C PRO A 217 12.54 16.08 9.64
N LEU A 218 11.22 15.98 9.63
CA LEU A 218 10.42 15.45 8.53
C LEU A 218 9.54 16.54 7.92
N GLU A 219 9.11 16.33 6.70
CA GLU A 219 8.13 17.14 5.99
C GLU A 219 7.12 16.24 5.30
N ALA A 220 5.89 16.75 5.08
CA ALA A 220 4.86 16.02 4.36
C ALA A 220 4.07 16.94 3.44
N ALA A 221 3.68 16.42 2.28
CA ALA A 221 2.86 17.12 1.31
C ALA A 221 1.81 16.18 0.71
N TYR A 222 0.76 16.73 0.11
CA TYR A 222 -0.32 15.97 -0.49
C TYR A 222 0.18 15.01 -1.56
N THR A 223 -0.27 13.75 -1.46
CA THR A 223 -0.11 12.71 -2.48
C THR A 223 -1.37 11.85 -2.53
N ASP A 224 -1.60 11.13 -3.62
CA ASP A 224 -2.79 10.28 -3.77
C ASP A 224 -2.60 8.93 -3.07
N GLY A 225 -2.97 8.85 -1.80
CA GLY A 225 -2.84 7.66 -0.94
C GLY A 225 -4.07 7.31 -0.12
N LEU A 226 -5.21 7.99 -0.36
CA LEU A 226 -6.45 7.70 0.37
C LEU A 226 -7.09 6.36 -0.01
N GLY A 227 -6.83 5.86 -1.22
CA GLY A 227 -7.43 4.62 -1.68
C GLY A 227 -8.95 4.66 -1.65
N THR A 228 -9.57 3.64 -1.08
CA THR A 228 -11.02 3.50 -0.98
C THR A 228 -11.67 4.58 -0.11
N LEU A 229 -10.92 5.22 0.80
CA LEU A 229 -11.43 6.31 1.63
C LEU A 229 -11.93 7.52 0.79
N ASN A 230 -11.45 7.69 -0.44
CA ASN A 230 -12.00 8.66 -1.39
C ASN A 230 -13.50 8.47 -1.69
N GLN A 231 -13.99 7.25 -1.55
CA GLN A 231 -15.39 6.90 -1.82
C GLN A 231 -16.16 6.67 -0.52
N MET A 232 -15.46 6.32 0.54
CA MET A 232 -16.05 6.02 1.84
C MET A 232 -16.38 7.26 2.68
N TYR A 233 -16.00 8.49 2.23
CA TYR A 233 -16.37 9.71 2.97
C TYR A 233 -17.89 9.93 3.06
N THR A 234 -18.68 9.21 2.24
CA THR A 234 -20.15 9.14 2.33
C THR A 234 -20.66 7.96 3.17
N ASP A 235 -19.77 7.08 3.65
CA ASP A 235 -20.14 5.99 4.56
C ASP A 235 -20.66 6.56 5.89
N PRO A 236 -21.65 5.93 6.52
CA PRO A 236 -22.21 6.42 7.78
C PRO A 236 -21.18 6.68 8.88
N ILE A 237 -20.06 5.94 8.92
CA ILE A 237 -18.99 6.16 9.91
C ILE A 237 -18.24 7.49 9.70
N PHE A 238 -18.28 8.02 8.45
CA PHE A 238 -17.66 9.28 8.06
C PHE A 238 -18.70 10.32 7.63
N GLU A 239 -19.98 10.08 7.91
CA GLU A 239 -21.04 11.02 7.53
C GLU A 239 -20.79 12.41 8.11
N GLY A 240 -20.77 13.43 7.23
CA GLY A 240 -20.54 14.82 7.63
C GLY A 240 -19.08 15.18 7.88
N VAL A 241 -18.12 14.29 7.58
CA VAL A 241 -16.68 14.64 7.66
C VAL A 241 -16.37 15.83 6.76
N SER A 242 -15.66 16.81 7.31
CA SER A 242 -15.32 18.05 6.58
C SER A 242 -13.93 18.01 5.93
N GLU A 243 -13.03 17.17 6.44
CA GLU A 243 -11.66 17.09 5.95
C GLU A 243 -11.14 15.65 5.99
N VAL A 244 -10.68 15.14 4.84
CA VAL A 244 -9.96 13.87 4.74
C VAL A 244 -8.79 14.05 3.80
N PHE A 245 -7.58 13.71 4.24
CA PHE A 245 -6.40 13.75 3.37
C PHE A 245 -5.35 12.70 3.74
N GLU A 246 -4.49 12.41 2.76
CA GLU A 246 -3.21 11.76 2.94
C GLU A 246 -2.09 12.71 2.53
N LYS A 247 -0.99 12.72 3.29
CA LYS A 247 0.27 13.37 2.95
C LYS A 247 1.41 12.39 3.11
N THR A 248 2.25 12.29 2.10
CA THR A 248 3.44 11.46 2.17
C THR A 248 4.56 12.14 2.94
N ILE A 249 5.13 11.43 3.91
CA ILE A 249 6.26 11.90 4.74
C ILE A 249 7.58 11.68 3.99
N ARG A 250 8.45 12.68 4.06
CA ARG A 250 9.83 12.64 3.57
C ARG A 250 10.78 13.34 4.55
N HIS A 251 12.08 13.11 4.41
CA HIS A 251 13.06 13.92 5.12
C HIS A 251 13.06 15.37 4.61
N LYS A 252 13.27 16.32 5.50
CA LYS A 252 13.28 17.75 5.18
C LYS A 252 14.23 18.08 4.02
N GLY A 253 13.73 18.83 3.05
CA GLY A 253 14.45 19.24 1.84
C GLY A 253 14.32 18.25 0.67
N HIS A 254 13.54 17.17 0.79
CA HIS A 254 13.22 16.29 -0.33
C HIS A 254 12.28 16.97 -1.32
N TYR A 255 11.17 17.52 -0.82
CA TYR A 255 10.14 18.13 -1.67
C TYR A 255 10.69 19.31 -2.48
N GLU A 256 11.50 20.19 -1.87
CA GLU A 256 12.16 21.29 -2.60
C GLU A 256 12.90 20.80 -3.84
N LYS A 257 13.66 19.69 -3.71
CA LYS A 257 14.48 19.16 -4.81
C LYS A 257 13.65 18.46 -5.87
N VAL A 258 12.66 17.67 -5.47
CA VAL A 258 11.81 16.96 -6.43
C VAL A 258 10.91 17.94 -7.18
N MET A 259 10.36 18.95 -6.51
CA MET A 259 9.56 19.98 -7.18
C MET A 259 10.43 20.80 -8.15
N PHE A 260 11.67 21.10 -7.80
CA PHE A 260 12.61 21.70 -8.74
C PHE A 260 12.85 20.85 -9.99
N LEU A 261 13.02 19.54 -9.84
CA LEU A 261 13.16 18.63 -11.00
C LEU A 261 11.88 18.60 -11.86
N LYS A 262 10.71 18.63 -11.22
CA LYS A 262 9.42 18.74 -11.89
C LYS A 262 9.30 20.04 -12.68
N ASP A 263 9.61 21.18 -12.07
CA ASP A 263 9.55 22.49 -12.71
C ASP A 263 10.52 22.63 -13.89
N CYS A 264 11.63 21.88 -13.88
CA CYS A 264 12.55 21.76 -14.99
C CYS A 264 12.03 20.83 -16.12
N GLY A 265 10.89 20.18 -15.98
CA GLY A 265 10.35 19.19 -16.93
C GLY A 265 11.11 17.86 -16.93
N LEU A 266 11.98 17.61 -15.93
CA LEU A 266 12.79 16.38 -15.86
C LEU A 266 11.95 15.16 -15.42
N LEU A 267 10.73 15.38 -14.93
CA LEU A 267 9.80 14.33 -14.60
C LEU A 267 8.72 14.12 -15.68
N ASP A 268 8.77 14.81 -16.82
CA ASP A 268 7.83 14.63 -17.91
C ASP A 268 8.03 13.30 -18.63
N THR A 269 6.94 12.72 -19.09
CA THR A 269 6.93 11.43 -19.80
C THR A 269 6.98 11.59 -21.32
N GLU A 270 6.55 12.76 -21.84
CA GLU A 270 6.55 13.04 -23.27
C GLU A 270 7.99 13.14 -23.80
N PRO A 271 8.35 12.38 -24.84
CA PRO A 271 9.70 12.42 -25.38
C PRO A 271 10.04 13.79 -25.98
N ILE A 272 11.28 14.21 -25.78
CA ILE A 272 11.86 15.41 -26.40
C ILE A 272 13.00 15.02 -27.34
N ALA A 273 13.17 15.78 -28.43
CA ALA A 273 14.26 15.55 -29.40
C ALA A 273 15.61 16.06 -28.85
N VAL A 274 16.56 15.16 -28.70
CA VAL A 274 17.93 15.46 -28.26
C VAL A 274 18.93 14.86 -29.26
N ASN A 275 19.63 15.70 -30.01
CA ASN A 275 20.64 15.28 -30.97
C ASN A 275 20.16 14.19 -31.96
N GLY A 276 18.90 14.26 -32.40
CA GLY A 276 18.31 13.32 -33.35
C GLY A 276 17.76 12.03 -32.75
N SER A 277 17.76 11.89 -31.43
CA SER A 277 17.07 10.82 -30.68
C SER A 277 15.91 11.38 -29.88
N GLU A 278 14.87 10.59 -29.72
CA GLU A 278 13.74 10.92 -28.81
C GLU A 278 14.02 10.33 -27.45
N ILE A 279 13.95 11.17 -26.39
CA ILE A 279 14.24 10.78 -25.01
C ILE A 279 13.12 11.32 -24.11
N ALA A 280 12.46 10.43 -23.37
CA ALA A 280 11.55 10.83 -22.29
C ALA A 280 12.38 11.31 -21.09
N PRO A 281 12.21 12.57 -20.61
CA PRO A 281 13.01 13.13 -19.53
C PRO A 281 12.97 12.28 -18.26
N ARG A 282 11.80 11.81 -17.84
CA ARG A 282 11.62 10.92 -16.68
C ARG A 282 12.43 9.64 -16.81
N HIS A 283 12.40 8.99 -17.99
CA HIS A 283 13.15 7.77 -18.22
C HIS A 283 14.66 8.01 -18.10
N PHE A 284 15.13 9.12 -18.67
CA PHE A 284 16.53 9.54 -18.52
C PHE A 284 16.91 9.77 -17.06
N LEU A 285 16.06 10.52 -16.31
CA LEU A 285 16.29 10.82 -14.91
C LEU A 285 16.30 9.55 -14.05
N THR A 286 15.34 8.63 -14.28
CA THR A 286 15.26 7.34 -13.59
C THR A 286 16.51 6.50 -13.83
N THR A 287 17.00 6.46 -15.07
CA THR A 287 18.24 5.75 -15.42
C THR A 287 19.47 6.36 -14.75
N LEU A 288 19.54 7.69 -14.69
CA LEU A 288 20.65 8.43 -14.08
C LEU A 288 20.68 8.32 -12.56
N LEU A 289 19.53 8.46 -11.90
CA LEU A 289 19.42 8.49 -10.45
C LEU A 289 19.17 7.12 -9.83
N GLY A 290 18.60 6.17 -10.56
CA GLY A 290 18.26 4.83 -10.05
C GLY A 290 19.39 4.17 -9.26
N PRO A 291 20.62 4.08 -9.81
CA PRO A 291 21.75 3.50 -9.08
C PRO A 291 22.13 4.24 -7.78
N LYS A 292 21.85 5.55 -7.71
CA LYS A 292 22.14 6.38 -6.51
C LYS A 292 21.04 6.30 -5.47
N LEU A 293 19.80 6.06 -5.93
CA LEU A 293 18.64 5.97 -5.06
C LEU A 293 18.32 4.53 -4.63
N LYS A 294 18.98 3.54 -5.22
CA LYS A 294 18.88 2.15 -4.79
C LYS A 294 19.44 2.02 -3.37
N MET A 295 18.68 1.38 -2.50
CA MET A 295 19.14 1.04 -1.15
C MET A 295 20.10 -0.13 -1.20
N SER A 296 21.21 -0.05 -0.47
CA SER A 296 22.15 -1.19 -0.31
C SER A 296 21.64 -2.16 0.77
N GLU A 297 22.26 -3.33 0.88
CA GLU A 297 21.90 -4.33 1.88
C GLU A 297 22.17 -3.85 3.31
N GLU A 298 23.19 -3.01 3.50
CA GLU A 298 23.58 -2.46 4.80
C GLU A 298 22.72 -1.27 5.22
N GLU A 299 22.10 -0.58 4.25
CA GLU A 299 21.23 0.57 4.54
C GLU A 299 19.92 0.08 5.17
N ARG A 300 19.36 0.95 6.01
CA ARG A 300 18.08 0.73 6.69
C ARG A 300 17.06 1.74 6.24
N ASP A 301 15.84 1.27 6.05
CA ASP A 301 14.66 2.12 5.91
C ASP A 301 13.86 2.16 7.21
N MET A 302 12.98 3.12 7.27
CA MET A 302 11.92 3.18 8.25
C MET A 302 10.61 3.56 7.58
N THR A 303 9.52 3.05 8.12
CA THR A 303 8.16 3.48 7.78
C THR A 303 7.60 4.29 8.93
N VAL A 304 7.23 5.52 8.65
CA VAL A 304 6.65 6.46 9.62
C VAL A 304 5.20 6.68 9.25
N LEU A 305 4.30 6.57 10.23
CA LEU A 305 2.86 6.70 10.02
C LEU A 305 2.24 7.47 11.19
N ARG A 306 1.31 8.38 10.87
CA ARG A 306 0.38 9.01 11.81
C ARG A 306 -0.99 9.08 11.20
N VAL A 307 -1.99 8.53 11.90
CA VAL A 307 -3.41 8.69 11.56
C VAL A 307 -4.07 9.47 12.69
N ARG A 308 -4.69 10.59 12.35
CA ARG A 308 -5.41 11.44 13.30
C ARG A 308 -6.89 11.46 12.92
N VAL A 309 -7.75 11.11 13.85
CA VAL A 309 -9.20 11.19 13.72
C VAL A 309 -9.73 12.16 14.76
N LEU A 310 -10.35 13.24 14.30
CA LEU A 310 -10.94 14.27 15.13
C LEU A 310 -12.46 14.18 15.00
N GLY A 311 -13.16 14.30 16.13
CA GLY A 311 -14.60 14.19 16.16
C GLY A 311 -15.16 14.59 17.50
N SER A 312 -16.45 14.31 17.71
CA SER A 312 -17.09 14.58 18.99
C SER A 312 -17.86 13.36 19.49
N ARG A 313 -17.89 13.19 20.83
CA ARG A 313 -18.66 12.18 21.53
C ARG A 313 -19.42 12.81 22.68
N GLY A 314 -20.75 12.64 22.70
CA GLY A 314 -21.60 13.29 23.70
C GLY A 314 -21.51 14.82 23.66
N GLY A 315 -21.19 15.41 22.51
CA GLY A 315 -20.99 16.87 22.32
C GLY A 315 -19.65 17.40 22.83
N ILE A 316 -18.71 16.55 23.21
CA ILE A 316 -17.35 16.90 23.60
C ILE A 316 -16.41 16.56 22.44
N ASP A 317 -15.67 17.55 21.97
CA ASP A 317 -14.66 17.36 20.93
C ASP A 317 -13.46 16.61 21.49
N GLY A 318 -12.84 15.78 20.64
CA GLY A 318 -11.68 14.97 20.99
C GLY A 318 -10.92 14.52 19.75
N GLU A 319 -9.78 13.88 20.01
CA GLU A 319 -8.89 13.36 18.97
C GLU A 319 -8.36 11.97 19.36
N CYS A 320 -8.29 11.07 18.38
CA CYS A 320 -7.51 9.85 18.46
C CYS A 320 -6.32 9.94 17.50
N VAL A 321 -5.13 9.66 18.00
CA VAL A 321 -3.90 9.64 17.19
C VAL A 321 -3.27 8.26 17.27
N TYR A 322 -2.96 7.68 16.11
CA TYR A 322 -2.20 6.44 15.98
C TYR A 322 -0.87 6.75 15.33
N ASP A 323 0.23 6.38 15.99
CA ASP A 323 1.59 6.59 15.54
C ASP A 323 2.34 5.26 15.41
N MET A 324 3.14 5.14 14.35
CA MET A 324 4.05 4.03 14.12
C MET A 324 5.38 4.56 13.56
N VAL A 325 6.47 4.00 14.07
CA VAL A 325 7.80 4.07 13.45
C VAL A 325 8.35 2.66 13.42
N ASP A 326 8.34 2.04 12.25
CA ASP A 326 8.90 0.71 12.02
C ASP A 326 10.22 0.80 11.27
N TYR A 327 11.12 -0.15 11.49
CA TYR A 327 12.44 -0.20 10.89
C TYR A 327 12.67 -1.53 10.16
N LYS A 328 13.65 -1.53 9.24
CA LYS A 328 14.15 -2.76 8.61
C LYS A 328 14.44 -3.82 9.66
N ASP A 329 13.94 -5.02 9.45
CA ASP A 329 14.32 -6.18 10.22
C ASP A 329 15.73 -6.63 9.79
N LEU A 330 16.70 -6.48 10.67
CA LEU A 330 18.10 -6.80 10.38
C LEU A 330 18.37 -8.29 10.39
N GLU A 331 17.61 -9.09 11.13
CA GLU A 331 17.76 -10.53 11.20
C GLU A 331 17.22 -11.18 9.93
N ALA A 332 16.01 -10.81 9.53
CA ALA A 332 15.37 -11.31 8.32
C ALA A 332 15.86 -10.61 7.04
N GLY A 333 16.45 -9.42 7.15
CA GLY A 333 16.83 -8.58 6.02
C GLY A 333 15.65 -7.90 5.33
N VAL A 334 14.45 -7.90 5.94
CA VAL A 334 13.22 -7.36 5.35
C VAL A 334 13.13 -5.86 5.61
N LEU A 335 13.00 -5.07 4.54
CA LEU A 335 12.80 -3.63 4.64
C LEU A 335 11.50 -3.30 5.40
N SER A 336 11.49 -2.20 6.13
CA SER A 336 10.30 -1.73 6.85
C SER A 336 9.10 -1.52 5.92
N MET A 337 9.32 -0.94 4.74
CA MET A 337 8.25 -0.80 3.74
C MET A 337 7.71 -2.15 3.26
N GLY A 338 8.57 -3.18 3.14
CA GLY A 338 8.17 -4.56 2.86
C GLY A 338 7.34 -5.16 3.99
N ARG A 339 7.78 -4.97 5.25
CA ARG A 339 7.07 -5.43 6.45
C ARG A 339 5.68 -4.79 6.56
N THR A 340 5.62 -3.48 6.56
CA THR A 340 4.37 -2.75 6.81
C THR A 340 3.35 -2.88 5.68
N THR A 341 3.78 -3.05 4.43
CA THR A 341 2.90 -3.30 3.29
C THR A 341 2.62 -4.78 3.10
N GLY A 342 3.68 -5.59 2.95
CA GLY A 342 3.55 -7.01 2.63
C GLY A 342 2.92 -7.82 3.76
N TYR A 343 3.23 -7.51 5.02
CA TYR A 343 2.63 -8.21 6.16
C TYR A 343 1.16 -7.88 6.35
N THR A 344 0.69 -6.69 5.93
CA THR A 344 -0.76 -6.39 5.94
C THR A 344 -1.54 -7.42 5.13
N GLY A 345 -1.14 -7.66 3.88
CA GLY A 345 -1.77 -8.70 3.06
C GLY A 345 -1.55 -10.11 3.60
N ALA A 346 -0.36 -10.40 4.15
CA ALA A 346 -0.04 -11.70 4.74
C ALA A 346 -0.80 -11.99 6.06
N ILE A 347 -1.22 -10.97 6.80
CA ILE A 347 -2.12 -11.08 7.96
C ILE A 347 -3.53 -11.38 7.49
N LEU A 348 -4.03 -10.65 6.50
CA LEU A 348 -5.42 -10.76 6.06
C LEU A 348 -5.68 -12.03 5.23
N ALA A 349 -4.72 -12.48 4.42
CA ALA A 349 -4.94 -13.63 3.53
C ALA A 349 -5.31 -14.93 4.27
N PRO A 350 -4.67 -15.32 5.39
CA PRO A 350 -5.13 -16.45 6.19
C PRO A 350 -6.48 -16.21 6.86
N MET A 351 -6.82 -14.97 7.22
CA MET A 351 -8.12 -14.65 7.83
C MET A 351 -9.26 -14.81 6.82
N VAL A 352 -9.02 -14.44 5.57
CA VAL A 352 -9.96 -14.69 4.46
C VAL A 352 -10.03 -16.19 4.16
N ALA A 353 -8.90 -16.85 3.97
CA ALA A 353 -8.85 -18.29 3.65
C ALA A 353 -9.42 -19.22 4.74
N SER A 354 -9.63 -18.72 5.96
CA SER A 354 -10.22 -19.45 7.09
C SER A 354 -11.64 -18.98 7.45
N ASP A 355 -12.29 -18.23 6.58
CA ASP A 355 -13.63 -17.66 6.79
C ASP A 355 -13.74 -16.74 8.04
N ARG A 356 -12.60 -16.26 8.59
CA ARG A 356 -12.63 -15.23 9.65
C ARG A 356 -13.10 -13.87 9.09
N ILE A 357 -12.77 -13.61 7.81
CA ILE A 357 -13.33 -12.55 6.99
C ILE A 357 -14.12 -13.25 5.88
N ASP A 358 -15.41 -13.52 6.12
CA ASP A 358 -16.33 -14.13 5.16
C ASP A 358 -17.31 -13.07 4.67
N ALA A 359 -16.94 -12.38 3.61
CA ALA A 359 -17.74 -11.28 3.06
C ALA A 359 -17.60 -11.21 1.53
N PRO A 360 -18.27 -12.11 0.77
CA PRO A 360 -18.24 -12.09 -0.67
C PRO A 360 -18.57 -10.70 -1.25
N GLY A 361 -17.75 -10.25 -2.17
CA GLY A 361 -17.79 -8.91 -2.74
C GLY A 361 -16.55 -8.08 -2.38
N LEU A 362 -16.64 -6.77 -2.59
CA LEU A 362 -15.61 -5.81 -2.23
C LEU A 362 -15.70 -5.48 -0.73
N VAL A 363 -14.60 -5.71 -0.03
CA VAL A 363 -14.43 -5.38 1.39
C VAL A 363 -13.33 -4.34 1.49
N GLU A 364 -13.72 -3.09 1.52
CA GLU A 364 -12.78 -1.98 1.66
C GLU A 364 -12.12 -2.04 3.05
N PRO A 365 -10.83 -1.69 3.19
CA PRO A 365 -10.11 -1.75 4.46
C PRO A 365 -10.79 -1.03 5.61
N GLU A 366 -11.53 0.04 5.33
CA GLU A 366 -12.30 0.80 6.31
C GLU A 366 -13.36 -0.07 7.02
N LYS A 367 -13.97 -1.01 6.30
CA LYS A 367 -14.95 -1.95 6.89
C LYS A 367 -14.30 -2.89 7.90
N LEU A 368 -13.05 -3.31 7.63
CA LEU A 368 -12.28 -4.12 8.58
C LEU A 368 -11.91 -3.32 9.82
N GLY A 369 -11.55 -2.04 9.65
CA GLY A 369 -11.24 -1.14 10.77
C GLY A 369 -12.46 -0.75 11.60
N ALA A 370 -13.64 -0.68 11.00
CA ALA A 370 -14.90 -0.37 11.70
C ALA A 370 -15.39 -1.54 12.57
N ASP A 371 -15.04 -2.78 12.24
CA ASP A 371 -15.26 -3.93 13.10
C ASP A 371 -14.16 -3.96 14.18
N ARG A 372 -14.51 -3.46 15.37
CA ARG A 372 -13.56 -3.29 16.48
C ARG A 372 -12.91 -4.61 16.91
N GLU A 373 -13.69 -5.68 17.00
CA GLU A 373 -13.18 -6.99 17.45
C GLU A 373 -12.20 -7.56 16.42
N LEU A 374 -12.56 -7.53 15.15
CA LEU A 374 -11.71 -7.97 14.05
C LEU A 374 -10.43 -7.13 13.97
N PHE A 375 -10.56 -5.80 14.09
CA PHE A 375 -9.37 -4.96 13.96
C PHE A 375 -8.42 -5.05 15.16
N GLU A 376 -8.93 -5.26 16.37
CA GLU A 376 -8.09 -5.56 17.56
C GLU A 376 -7.31 -6.88 17.39
N GLU A 377 -7.91 -7.88 16.72
CA GLU A 377 -7.19 -9.11 16.33
C GLU A 377 -6.10 -8.81 15.30
N ILE A 378 -6.39 -7.99 14.26
CA ILE A 378 -5.41 -7.55 13.26
C ILE A 378 -4.25 -6.77 13.91
N LEU A 379 -4.56 -5.85 14.85
CA LEU A 379 -3.51 -5.14 15.63
C LEU A 379 -2.64 -6.09 16.43
N GLY A 380 -3.24 -7.14 17.01
CA GLY A 380 -2.50 -8.20 17.68
C GLY A 380 -1.55 -8.96 16.74
N GLU A 381 -1.94 -9.17 15.49
CA GLU A 381 -1.10 -9.78 14.48
C GLU A 381 0.08 -8.89 14.07
N TYR A 382 -0.10 -7.55 13.97
CA TYR A 382 1.02 -6.62 13.78
C TYR A 382 2.01 -6.66 14.95
N SER A 383 1.50 -6.63 16.18
CA SER A 383 2.34 -6.67 17.38
C SER A 383 3.15 -7.98 17.50
N ARG A 384 2.57 -9.12 17.09
CA ARG A 384 3.32 -10.41 16.99
C ARG A 384 4.51 -10.35 16.03
N ARG A 385 4.50 -9.42 15.09
CA ARG A 385 5.54 -9.16 14.09
C ARG A 385 6.47 -8.02 14.50
N ASN A 386 6.37 -7.57 15.75
CA ASN A 386 7.09 -6.40 16.29
C ASN A 386 6.80 -5.12 15.46
N ILE A 387 5.60 -4.97 14.93
CA ILE A 387 5.10 -3.72 14.34
C ILE A 387 4.17 -3.11 15.38
N GLU A 388 4.67 -2.06 16.05
CA GLU A 388 3.96 -1.45 17.18
C GLU A 388 3.26 -0.17 16.74
N ILE A 389 1.96 -0.12 16.96
CA ILE A 389 1.12 1.05 16.69
C ILE A 389 0.66 1.61 18.04
N SER A 390 1.17 2.76 18.39
CA SER A 390 0.78 3.45 19.63
C SER A 390 -0.48 4.25 19.42
N LYS A 391 -1.34 4.32 20.46
CA LYS A 391 -2.55 5.15 20.48
C LYS A 391 -2.42 6.20 21.56
N SER A 392 -2.81 7.44 21.24
CA SER A 392 -3.01 8.52 22.20
C SER A 392 -4.35 9.19 21.95
N GLU A 393 -4.94 9.75 23.01
CA GLU A 393 -6.23 10.45 23.00
C GLU A 393 -6.04 11.84 23.61
N GLY A 394 -6.61 12.87 22.94
CA GLY A 394 -6.54 14.26 23.33
C GLY A 394 -7.93 14.91 23.49
#